data_073a4f296375549084fdc059ab9a4e95
#
_entry.id   073a4f296375549084fdc059ab9a4e95
#
_cell.length_a   1.000
_cell.length_b   1.000
_cell.length_c   1.000
_cell.angle_alpha   90.00
_cell.angle_beta   90.00
_cell.angle_gamma   90.00
#
_symmetry.space_group_name_H-M   'P 1'
#
loop_
_entity.id
_entity.type
_entity.pdbx_description
1 polymer ?
#
loop_
_entity_poly.entity_id
_entity_poly.type
_entity_poly.pdbx_seq_one_letter_code
_entity_poly.pdbx_strand_id
1 'polypeptide(L)'
;MEVYWVPELKSVSKKEIEIEEGEYTEEEALVLKELSEKTSFNFQQYRVEHAPVEKNTLVEAGAGTGKTYSMVSRVAFLCGKKLEPISDLAEEIAMVTFTNDAAVNMKKRLKQLFVNYFVLTGKQEYLKFVDDADRANISTIHRYSIELLRNMPLYTGLGTDFKITSNEYQRGKIYDKYMNLFLEKQKEENENFVNEIAVAVYDLKKKLMNVADRLQDKSVDLAQIRKSELGVPTEQTVPFFNDLIEQVLIPAETEYAAMLHKANGMDLKECIVMLNRVLEQLTGRIRFLKTRYLFVDEFQDTDDKQIQTFQRLQKAMPEKCRFFVVGDLKQSIYRFRGAKLSAFEQLKANSMFDWCIEHLTINYRTDGRLLRLYEPLL
;
A
#
# COMPACT_ATOMS: atom_id res chain seq x y z
N MET A 1 4.06 28.27 12.14
CA MET A 1 4.99 27.38 12.86
C MET A 1 6.35 28.04 12.83
N GLU A 2 6.94 28.36 13.98
CA GLU A 2 8.31 28.82 13.98
C GLU A 2 9.19 27.73 13.37
N VAL A 3 10.04 28.09 12.42
CA VAL A 3 10.97 27.15 11.79
C VAL A 3 12.07 26.85 12.81
N TYR A 4 11.80 25.95 13.72
CA TYR A 4 12.71 25.55 14.82
C TYR A 4 14.01 24.89 14.38
N TRP A 5 14.06 24.57 13.11
CA TRP A 5 14.98 23.58 12.59
C TRP A 5 16.27 24.07 12.11
N VAL A 6 16.39 25.38 11.89
CA VAL A 6 17.55 25.92 11.23
C VAL A 6 18.07 27.06 12.09
N PRO A 7 18.94 26.77 13.07
CA PRO A 7 19.68 27.82 13.76
C PRO A 7 20.31 28.83 12.80
N GLU A 8 20.69 28.36 11.62
CA GLU A 8 21.25 29.12 10.52
C GLU A 8 20.26 30.07 9.82
N LEU A 9 18.95 29.82 9.89
CA LEU A 9 17.93 30.75 9.40
C LEU A 9 18.06 32.14 10.04
N LYS A 10 18.35 32.17 11.33
CA LYS A 10 18.59 33.43 12.05
C LYS A 10 19.87 34.13 11.60
N SER A 11 20.83 33.43 11.01
CA SER A 11 22.09 34.02 10.51
C SER A 11 22.00 34.45 9.06
N VAL A 12 21.09 33.88 8.26
CA VAL A 12 20.96 34.13 6.81
C VAL A 12 19.90 35.18 6.49
N SER A 13 18.82 35.20 7.26
CA SER A 13 17.71 36.15 7.11
C SER A 13 17.34 36.76 8.45
N LYS A 14 17.33 38.11 8.50
CA LYS A 14 16.79 38.85 9.67
C LYS A 14 15.25 38.86 9.72
N LYS A 15 14.57 38.25 8.73
CA LYS A 15 13.11 38.13 8.68
C LYS A 15 12.71 36.76 9.24
N GLU A 16 11.81 36.80 10.19
CA GLU A 16 11.03 35.59 10.57
C GLU A 16 10.06 35.30 9.43
N ILE A 17 10.16 34.09 8.86
CA ILE A 17 9.22 33.61 7.85
C ILE A 17 8.22 32.76 8.58
N GLU A 18 6.99 33.22 8.68
CA GLU A 18 5.87 32.45 9.21
C GLU A 18 5.11 31.86 8.02
N ILE A 19 5.25 30.56 7.80
CA ILE A 19 4.53 29.83 6.75
C ILE A 19 3.38 29.08 7.40
N GLU A 20 2.16 29.47 7.05
CA GLU A 20 0.94 28.79 7.50
C GLU A 20 0.52 27.77 6.43
N GLU A 21 0.36 26.51 6.83
CA GLU A 21 -0.27 25.41 6.04
C GLU A 21 0.29 25.20 4.62
N GLY A 22 1.58 25.48 4.41
CA GLY A 22 2.23 25.26 3.13
C GLY A 22 2.01 26.37 2.11
N GLU A 23 1.28 27.41 2.46
CA GLU A 23 1.16 28.61 1.64
C GLU A 23 2.32 29.54 1.94
N TYR A 24 3.12 29.86 0.95
CA TYR A 24 4.20 30.83 0.99
C TYR A 24 4.15 31.70 -0.27
N THR A 25 4.49 32.95 -0.09
CA THR A 25 4.57 33.92 -1.19
C THR A 25 5.78 33.64 -2.09
N GLU A 26 5.81 34.21 -3.28
CA GLU A 26 6.97 34.10 -4.18
C GLU A 26 8.25 34.63 -3.54
N GLU A 27 8.17 35.71 -2.72
CA GLU A 27 9.30 36.27 -1.98
C GLU A 27 9.82 35.28 -0.92
N GLU A 28 8.94 34.63 -0.19
CA GLU A 28 9.31 33.61 0.80
C GLU A 28 9.93 32.37 0.12
N ALA A 29 9.41 31.96 -1.04
CA ALA A 29 9.99 30.89 -1.84
C ALA A 29 11.43 31.20 -2.26
N LEU A 30 11.73 32.46 -2.65
CA LEU A 30 13.10 32.88 -3.01
C LEU A 30 14.04 32.82 -1.80
N VAL A 31 13.60 33.28 -0.63
CA VAL A 31 14.40 33.20 0.60
C VAL A 31 14.67 31.74 1.01
N LEU A 32 13.66 30.87 0.94
CA LEU A 32 13.82 29.44 1.25
C LEU A 32 14.76 28.73 0.27
N LYS A 33 14.72 29.10 -1.02
CA LYS A 33 15.64 28.60 -2.03
C LYS A 33 17.07 29.05 -1.76
N GLU A 34 17.28 30.34 -1.49
CA GLU A 34 18.59 30.87 -1.14
C GLU A 34 19.17 30.21 0.11
N LEU A 35 18.32 29.91 1.11
CA LEU A 35 18.69 29.20 2.30
C LEU A 35 19.16 27.78 2.00
N SER A 36 18.46 27.07 1.09
CA SER A 36 18.83 25.71 0.69
C SER A 36 20.16 25.62 -0.04
N GLU A 37 20.59 26.72 -0.69
CA GLU A 37 21.89 26.80 -1.37
C GLU A 37 23.04 27.07 -0.40
N LYS A 38 22.76 27.68 0.75
CA LYS A 38 23.79 28.13 1.73
C LYS A 38 23.91 27.24 2.96
N THR A 39 22.94 26.34 3.19
CA THR A 39 22.86 25.50 4.39
C THR A 39 22.55 24.05 4.05
N SER A 40 22.42 23.16 5.06
CA SER A 40 21.94 21.80 4.91
C SER A 40 20.41 21.70 4.76
N PHE A 41 19.69 22.81 4.75
CA PHE A 41 18.24 22.86 4.58
C PHE A 41 17.83 22.38 3.18
N ASN A 42 16.88 21.44 3.09
CA ASN A 42 16.35 20.95 1.83
C ASN A 42 14.97 21.54 1.55
N PHE A 43 14.91 22.50 0.64
CA PHE A 43 13.67 23.15 0.26
C PHE A 43 12.63 22.18 -0.33
N GLN A 44 13.05 21.14 -1.05
CA GLN A 44 12.11 20.13 -1.59
C GLN A 44 11.44 19.35 -0.45
N GLN A 45 12.21 18.92 0.57
CA GLN A 45 11.64 18.23 1.74
C GLN A 45 10.72 19.16 2.53
N TYR A 46 11.07 20.43 2.65
CA TYR A 46 10.23 21.44 3.30
C TYR A 46 8.90 21.61 2.56
N ARG A 47 8.89 21.72 1.23
CA ARG A 47 7.66 21.78 0.44
C ARG A 47 6.77 20.55 0.63
N VAL A 48 7.36 19.36 0.65
CA VAL A 48 6.64 18.09 0.91
C VAL A 48 6.03 18.10 2.31
N GLU A 49 6.78 18.56 3.31
CA GLU A 49 6.31 18.66 4.70
C GLU A 49 5.11 19.63 4.80
N HIS A 50 5.15 20.76 4.12
CA HIS A 50 4.16 21.82 4.16
C HIS A 50 3.16 21.80 2.99
N ALA A 51 3.05 20.70 2.26
CA ALA A 51 2.08 20.58 1.17
C ALA A 51 0.64 20.90 1.65
N PRO A 52 -0.23 21.46 0.80
CA PRO A 52 -1.60 21.84 1.16
C PRO A 52 -2.37 20.71 1.85
N VAL A 53 -3.03 21.02 2.98
CA VAL A 53 -3.67 20.00 3.82
C VAL A 53 -5.01 19.53 3.29
N GLU A 54 -5.67 20.34 2.46
CA GLU A 54 -6.95 20.01 1.82
C GLU A 54 -6.81 19.21 0.52
N LYS A 55 -5.61 19.04 0.00
CA LYS A 55 -5.33 18.25 -1.20
C LYS A 55 -4.71 16.90 -0.86
N ASN A 56 -4.87 15.95 -1.75
CA ASN A 56 -4.00 14.77 -1.74
C ASN A 56 -2.59 15.18 -2.14
N THR A 57 -1.58 14.54 -1.59
CA THR A 57 -0.18 14.80 -1.92
C THR A 57 0.44 13.59 -2.60
N LEU A 58 1.08 13.80 -3.74
CA LEU A 58 1.89 12.81 -4.44
C LEU A 58 3.33 13.26 -4.44
N VAL A 59 4.22 12.44 -3.91
CA VAL A 59 5.66 12.71 -3.86
C VAL A 59 6.40 11.75 -4.78
N GLU A 60 6.91 12.27 -5.87
CA GLU A 60 7.81 11.54 -6.76
C GLU A 60 9.24 11.66 -6.22
N ALA A 61 9.79 10.54 -5.75
CA ALA A 61 11.01 10.55 -4.98
C ALA A 61 11.95 9.42 -5.39
N GLY A 62 13.13 9.76 -5.86
CA GLY A 62 14.16 8.78 -6.21
C GLY A 62 14.73 8.01 -5.01
N ALA A 63 15.59 7.02 -5.29
CA ALA A 63 16.29 6.29 -4.25
C ALA A 63 17.17 7.23 -3.41
N GLY A 64 17.11 7.09 -2.10
CA GLY A 64 17.98 7.84 -1.19
C GLY A 64 17.65 9.32 -1.02
N THR A 65 16.52 9.82 -1.55
CA THR A 65 16.10 11.23 -1.45
C THR A 65 15.43 11.60 -0.12
N GLY A 66 15.28 10.64 0.78
CA GLY A 66 14.67 10.88 2.10
C GLY A 66 13.16 10.70 2.15
N LYS A 67 12.56 9.85 1.29
CA LYS A 67 11.12 9.52 1.27
C LYS A 67 10.52 9.35 2.66
N THR A 68 11.05 8.39 3.43
CA THR A 68 10.56 8.10 4.79
C THR A 68 10.72 9.28 5.75
N TYR A 69 11.80 10.07 5.60
CA TYR A 69 11.99 11.28 6.40
C TYR A 69 10.87 12.28 6.12
N SER A 70 10.59 12.58 4.85
CA SER A 70 9.55 13.53 4.46
C SER A 70 8.15 13.08 4.88
N MET A 71 7.86 11.77 4.87
CA MET A 71 6.59 11.23 5.40
C MET A 71 6.48 11.48 6.92
N VAL A 72 7.53 11.19 7.67
CA VAL A 72 7.55 11.34 9.13
C VAL A 72 7.48 12.82 9.53
N SER A 73 8.22 13.70 8.84
CA SER A 73 8.18 15.14 9.10
C SER A 73 6.83 15.75 8.74
N ARG A 74 6.17 15.26 7.66
CA ARG A 74 4.79 15.66 7.34
C ARG A 74 3.81 15.30 8.46
N VAL A 75 3.90 14.10 9.04
CA VAL A 75 3.07 13.73 10.19
C VAL A 75 3.29 14.69 11.36
N ALA A 76 4.54 15.00 11.67
CA ALA A 76 4.87 15.92 12.75
C ALA A 76 4.35 17.35 12.50
N PHE A 77 4.43 17.82 11.24
CA PHE A 77 3.80 19.09 10.84
C PHE A 77 2.29 19.09 11.09
N LEU A 78 1.59 18.01 10.68
CA LEU A 78 0.16 17.87 10.87
C LEU A 78 -0.24 17.86 12.37
N CYS A 79 0.62 17.35 13.25
CA CYS A 79 0.43 17.40 14.70
C CYS A 79 0.66 18.79 15.29
N GLY A 80 1.59 19.58 14.70
CA GLY A 80 2.00 20.89 15.22
C GLY A 80 1.33 22.11 14.57
N LYS A 81 0.54 21.91 13.50
CA LYS A 81 -0.08 23.05 12.79
C LYS A 81 -1.12 23.77 13.65
N LYS A 82 -1.32 25.07 13.40
CA LYS A 82 -2.20 25.93 14.20
C LYS A 82 -3.70 25.58 14.06
N LEU A 83 -4.13 25.28 12.82
CA LEU A 83 -5.53 25.00 12.50
C LEU A 83 -5.78 23.50 12.40
N GLU A 84 -6.78 22.99 13.10
CA GLU A 84 -7.16 21.57 13.09
C GLU A 84 -5.96 20.60 13.22
N PRO A 85 -5.07 20.72 14.22
CA PRO A 85 -3.95 19.81 14.38
C PRO A 85 -4.44 18.37 14.56
N ILE A 86 -3.58 17.39 14.31
CA ILE A 86 -3.82 16.02 14.71
C ILE A 86 -3.75 15.96 16.25
N SER A 87 -4.80 15.48 16.87
CA SER A 87 -4.93 15.40 18.33
C SER A 87 -4.70 13.98 18.85
N ASP A 88 -5.06 12.98 18.07
CA ASP A 88 -4.83 11.56 18.33
C ASP A 88 -4.18 10.90 17.10
N LEU A 89 -2.88 10.71 17.19
CA LEU A 89 -2.10 10.13 16.10
C LEU A 89 -2.56 8.71 15.76
N ALA A 90 -2.99 7.93 16.77
CA ALA A 90 -3.38 6.54 16.59
C ALA A 90 -4.71 6.40 15.81
N GLU A 91 -5.63 7.36 15.97
CA GLU A 91 -6.93 7.32 15.32
C GLU A 91 -6.95 8.08 13.98
N GLU A 92 -6.23 9.21 13.91
CA GLU A 92 -6.33 10.15 12.79
C GLU A 92 -5.32 9.90 11.66
N ILE A 93 -4.23 9.13 11.93
CA ILE A 93 -3.17 8.79 10.97
C ILE A 93 -3.14 7.28 10.72
N ALA A 94 -3.10 6.89 9.46
CA ALA A 94 -2.73 5.54 9.05
C ALA A 94 -1.55 5.62 8.06
N MET A 95 -0.56 4.74 8.22
CA MET A 95 0.61 4.67 7.34
C MET A 95 0.78 3.24 6.83
N VAL A 96 0.71 3.08 5.52
CA VAL A 96 0.80 1.79 4.85
C VAL A 96 2.12 1.69 4.11
N THR A 97 2.83 0.60 4.35
CA THR A 97 4.12 0.29 3.72
C THR A 97 4.08 -1.06 3.02
N PHE A 98 5.12 -1.36 2.26
CA PHE A 98 5.19 -2.63 1.53
C PHE A 98 5.73 -3.80 2.40
N THR A 99 6.57 -3.50 3.39
CA THR A 99 7.23 -4.50 4.24
C THR A 99 7.06 -4.21 5.73
N ASN A 100 7.09 -5.26 6.55
CA ASN A 100 7.06 -5.11 8.01
C ASN A 100 8.25 -4.31 8.54
N ASP A 101 9.44 -4.50 7.96
CA ASP A 101 10.65 -3.78 8.37
C ASP A 101 10.53 -2.29 8.10
N ALA A 102 9.93 -1.90 6.95
CA ALA A 102 9.65 -0.50 6.65
C ALA A 102 8.67 0.10 7.68
N ALA A 103 7.62 -0.62 8.05
CA ALA A 103 6.67 -0.19 9.08
C ALA A 103 7.33 0.03 10.45
N VAL A 104 8.17 -0.93 10.88
CA VAL A 104 8.93 -0.82 12.14
C VAL A 104 9.88 0.37 12.11
N ASN A 105 10.63 0.54 11.02
CA ASN A 105 11.57 1.66 10.87
C ASN A 105 10.84 3.01 10.84
N MET A 106 9.70 3.10 10.17
CA MET A 106 8.87 4.31 10.11
C MET A 106 8.37 4.70 11.50
N LYS A 107 7.83 3.74 12.25
CA LYS A 107 7.40 3.93 13.64
C LYS A 107 8.55 4.42 14.53
N LYS A 108 9.72 3.79 14.44
CA LYS A 108 10.93 4.20 15.19
C LYS A 108 11.33 5.64 14.87
N ARG A 109 11.36 6.01 13.59
CA ARG A 109 11.72 7.37 13.15
C ARG A 109 10.73 8.42 13.63
N LEU A 110 9.42 8.09 13.56
CA LEU A 110 8.36 8.98 14.03
C LEU A 110 8.50 9.25 15.55
N LYS A 111 8.71 8.20 16.35
CA LYS A 111 8.95 8.34 17.79
C LYS A 111 10.19 9.19 18.07
N GLN A 112 11.30 8.93 17.38
CA GLN A 112 12.54 9.69 17.56
C GLN A 112 12.34 11.17 17.23
N LEU A 113 11.56 11.48 16.18
CA LEU A 113 11.29 12.87 15.81
C LEU A 113 10.49 13.59 16.90
N PHE A 114 9.45 12.97 17.46
CA PHE A 114 8.68 13.55 18.56
C PHE A 114 9.50 13.72 19.83
N VAL A 115 10.38 12.76 20.14
CA VAL A 115 11.35 12.93 21.25
C VAL A 115 12.26 14.14 21.00
N ASN A 116 12.78 14.30 19.79
CA ASN A 116 13.60 15.46 19.45
C ASN A 116 12.81 16.78 19.60
N TYR A 117 11.55 16.80 19.18
CA TYR A 117 10.69 17.97 19.35
C TYR A 117 10.42 18.30 20.80
N PHE A 118 10.19 17.28 21.63
CA PHE A 118 10.08 17.49 23.08
C PHE A 118 11.35 18.09 23.68
N VAL A 119 12.52 17.55 23.33
CA VAL A 119 13.81 18.06 23.82
C VAL A 119 14.04 19.51 23.41
N LEU A 120 13.67 19.88 22.16
CA LEU A 120 13.88 21.21 21.62
C LEU A 120 12.88 22.25 22.16
N THR A 121 11.64 21.84 22.41
CA THR A 121 10.54 22.78 22.71
C THR A 121 10.08 22.73 24.17
N GLY A 122 10.36 21.65 24.90
CA GLY A 122 9.83 21.38 26.24
C GLY A 122 8.33 21.05 26.29
N LYS A 123 7.64 20.99 25.14
CA LYS A 123 6.20 20.76 25.07
C LYS A 123 5.85 19.30 25.29
N GLN A 124 5.09 19.03 26.37
CA GLN A 124 4.70 17.67 26.77
C GLN A 124 3.78 16.98 25.76
N GLU A 125 3.08 17.70 24.91
CA GLU A 125 2.22 17.14 23.87
C GLU A 125 2.98 16.19 22.92
N TYR A 126 4.28 16.44 22.67
CA TYR A 126 5.11 15.57 21.86
C TYR A 126 5.38 14.21 22.50
N LEU A 127 5.41 14.13 23.84
CA LEU A 127 5.52 12.84 24.54
C LEU A 127 4.24 12.01 24.37
N LYS A 128 3.06 12.66 24.36
CA LYS A 128 1.81 11.97 24.03
C LYS A 128 1.88 11.34 22.64
N PHE A 129 2.40 12.05 21.64
CA PHE A 129 2.54 11.49 20.28
C PHE A 129 3.57 10.35 20.21
N VAL A 130 4.56 10.28 21.07
CA VAL A 130 5.46 9.12 21.18
C VAL A 130 4.69 7.87 21.62
N ASP A 131 3.79 8.00 22.61
CA ASP A 131 2.94 6.91 23.08
C ASP A 131 1.88 6.53 22.04
N ASP A 132 1.26 7.53 21.39
CA ASP A 132 0.29 7.32 20.33
C ASP A 132 0.90 6.59 19.13
N ALA A 133 2.16 6.83 18.80
CA ALA A 133 2.86 6.16 17.70
C ALA A 133 2.96 4.64 17.89
N ASP A 134 2.94 4.14 19.12
CA ASP A 134 2.90 2.69 19.37
C ASP A 134 1.54 2.08 19.00
N ARG A 135 0.46 2.83 19.18
CA ARG A 135 -0.91 2.43 18.88
C ARG A 135 -1.32 2.77 17.44
N ALA A 136 -0.59 3.68 16.79
CA ALA A 136 -0.88 4.12 15.43
C ALA A 136 -0.81 2.98 14.43
N ASN A 137 -1.71 2.99 13.46
CA ASN A 137 -1.76 2.01 12.38
C ASN A 137 -0.65 2.29 11.36
N ILE A 138 0.56 1.84 11.69
CA ILE A 138 1.74 1.87 10.82
C ILE A 138 2.07 0.41 10.48
N SER A 139 1.63 -0.05 9.31
CA SER A 139 1.64 -1.48 8.98
C SER A 139 1.73 -1.73 7.47
N THR A 140 1.77 -3.00 7.09
CA THR A 140 1.63 -3.38 5.67
C THR A 140 0.18 -3.25 5.21
N ILE A 141 -0.04 -3.17 3.88
CA ILE A 141 -1.38 -3.10 3.29
C ILE A 141 -2.25 -4.29 3.72
N HIS A 142 -1.68 -5.50 3.79
CA HIS A 142 -2.40 -6.69 4.24
C HIS A 142 -2.84 -6.57 5.70
N ARG A 143 -1.94 -6.14 6.59
CA ARG A 143 -2.27 -5.97 8.00
C ARG A 143 -3.32 -4.88 8.21
N TYR A 144 -3.21 -3.78 7.49
CA TYR A 144 -4.23 -2.72 7.51
C TYR A 144 -5.59 -3.23 7.04
N SER A 145 -5.60 -4.02 5.95
CA SER A 145 -6.82 -4.66 5.44
C SER A 145 -7.46 -5.59 6.48
N ILE A 146 -6.66 -6.40 7.17
CA ILE A 146 -7.12 -7.31 8.24
C ILE A 146 -7.77 -6.51 9.39
N GLU A 147 -7.14 -5.42 9.82
CA GLU A 147 -7.67 -4.58 10.89
C GLU A 147 -9.02 -3.94 10.51
N LEU A 148 -9.15 -3.48 9.26
CA LEU A 148 -10.43 -2.97 8.75
C LEU A 148 -11.49 -4.07 8.72
N LEU A 149 -11.18 -5.25 8.18
CA LEU A 149 -12.12 -6.37 8.06
C LEU A 149 -12.60 -6.87 9.42
N ARG A 150 -11.73 -6.90 10.44
CA ARG A 150 -12.10 -7.27 11.82
C ARG A 150 -13.16 -6.36 12.43
N ASN A 151 -13.20 -5.11 12.00
CA ASN A 151 -14.20 -4.15 12.43
C ASN A 151 -15.49 -4.16 11.57
N MET A 152 -15.56 -5.08 10.59
CA MET A 152 -16.70 -5.22 9.66
C MET A 152 -17.26 -6.64 9.61
N PRO A 153 -17.56 -7.31 10.75
CA PRO A 153 -17.97 -8.72 10.77
C PRO A 153 -19.26 -9.00 10.00
N LEU A 154 -20.19 -8.03 9.94
CA LEU A 154 -21.44 -8.18 9.19
C LEU A 154 -21.24 -8.32 7.68
N TYR A 155 -20.15 -7.78 7.14
CA TYR A 155 -19.84 -7.86 5.72
C TYR A 155 -18.92 -9.02 5.38
N THR A 156 -18.06 -9.43 6.32
CA THR A 156 -17.11 -10.53 6.10
C THR A 156 -17.72 -11.90 6.39
N GLY A 157 -18.75 -11.96 7.23
CA GLY A 157 -19.27 -13.21 7.78
C GLY A 157 -18.32 -13.92 8.75
N LEU A 158 -17.22 -13.25 9.16
CA LEU A 158 -16.22 -13.75 10.10
C LEU A 158 -16.33 -13.03 11.45
N GLY A 159 -15.87 -13.66 12.51
CA GLY A 159 -15.76 -13.02 13.83
C GLY A 159 -14.71 -11.89 13.81
N THR A 160 -14.81 -10.99 14.79
CA THR A 160 -13.84 -9.87 14.95
C THR A 160 -12.41 -10.35 15.28
N ASP A 161 -12.29 -11.60 15.75
CA ASP A 161 -11.05 -12.26 16.14
C ASP A 161 -10.56 -13.30 15.12
N PHE A 162 -11.07 -13.27 13.89
CA PHE A 162 -10.68 -14.23 12.88
C PHE A 162 -9.15 -14.30 12.71
N LYS A 163 -8.67 -15.50 12.40
CA LYS A 163 -7.23 -15.76 12.31
C LYS A 163 -6.77 -15.78 10.87
N ILE A 164 -5.59 -15.21 10.64
CA ILE A 164 -4.89 -15.42 9.38
C ILE A 164 -4.19 -16.77 9.45
N THR A 165 -4.55 -17.65 8.55
CA THR A 165 -4.05 -19.03 8.53
C THR A 165 -4.01 -19.58 7.11
N SER A 166 -3.08 -20.48 6.86
CA SER A 166 -3.05 -21.29 5.65
C SER A 166 -2.91 -22.76 6.03
N ASN A 167 -3.45 -23.64 5.24
CA ASN A 167 -3.35 -25.09 5.43
C ASN A 167 -3.10 -25.80 4.09
N GLU A 168 -1.84 -25.75 3.65
CA GLU A 168 -1.39 -26.29 2.35
C GLU A 168 -1.73 -27.78 2.21
N TYR A 169 -1.69 -28.56 3.31
CA TYR A 169 -2.03 -29.96 3.27
C TYR A 169 -3.51 -30.19 2.92
N GLN A 170 -4.42 -29.46 3.59
CA GLN A 170 -5.85 -29.55 3.30
C GLN A 170 -6.18 -28.98 1.91
N ARG A 171 -5.54 -27.86 1.55
CA ARG A 171 -5.63 -27.29 0.20
C ARG A 171 -5.26 -28.33 -0.86
N GLY A 172 -4.11 -29.01 -0.67
CA GLY A 172 -3.69 -30.07 -1.55
C GLY A 172 -4.66 -31.23 -1.68
N LYS A 173 -5.33 -31.64 -0.57
CA LYS A 173 -6.38 -32.67 -0.60
C LYS A 173 -7.63 -32.24 -1.35
N ILE A 174 -8.02 -30.97 -1.21
CA ILE A 174 -9.17 -30.41 -1.95
C ILE A 174 -8.84 -30.41 -3.45
N TYR A 175 -7.63 -30.04 -3.84
CA TYR A 175 -7.18 -30.13 -5.24
C TYR A 175 -7.20 -31.58 -5.75
N ASP A 176 -6.75 -32.56 -4.95
CA ASP A 176 -6.82 -33.98 -5.33
C ASP A 176 -8.26 -34.43 -5.60
N LYS A 177 -9.21 -34.00 -4.76
CA LYS A 177 -10.64 -34.30 -4.95
C LYS A 177 -11.13 -33.78 -6.30
N TYR A 178 -10.95 -32.51 -6.62
CA TYR A 178 -11.43 -31.91 -7.87
C TYR A 178 -10.68 -32.43 -9.09
N MET A 179 -9.37 -32.73 -8.96
CA MET A 179 -8.58 -33.33 -10.01
C MET A 179 -9.10 -34.74 -10.36
N ASN A 180 -9.41 -35.56 -9.35
CA ASN A 180 -9.97 -36.89 -9.59
C ASN A 180 -11.35 -36.81 -10.27
N LEU A 181 -12.22 -35.92 -9.83
CA LEU A 181 -13.53 -35.71 -10.48
C LEU A 181 -13.39 -35.28 -11.95
N PHE A 182 -12.43 -34.39 -12.23
CA PHE A 182 -12.13 -33.95 -13.58
C PHE A 182 -11.63 -35.13 -14.46
N LEU A 183 -10.68 -35.92 -13.93
CA LEU A 183 -10.11 -37.05 -14.66
C LEU A 183 -11.10 -38.15 -14.91
N GLU A 184 -11.99 -38.46 -13.94
CA GLU A 184 -13.07 -39.44 -14.11
C GLU A 184 -14.03 -39.00 -15.22
N LYS A 185 -14.46 -37.74 -15.21
CA LYS A 185 -15.33 -37.20 -16.27
C LYS A 185 -14.68 -37.27 -17.65
N GLN A 186 -13.42 -36.85 -17.75
CA GLN A 186 -12.68 -36.89 -19.03
C GLN A 186 -12.49 -38.33 -19.53
N LYS A 187 -12.29 -39.28 -18.62
CA LYS A 187 -12.17 -40.70 -18.97
C LYS A 187 -13.48 -41.31 -19.49
N GLU A 188 -14.63 -40.84 -18.99
CA GLU A 188 -15.92 -41.22 -19.52
C GLU A 188 -16.13 -40.78 -20.99
N GLU A 189 -15.58 -39.60 -21.34
CA GLU A 189 -15.65 -39.02 -22.69
C GLU A 189 -14.57 -39.62 -23.63
N ASN A 190 -13.38 -39.95 -23.09
CA ASN A 190 -12.24 -40.55 -23.82
C ASN A 190 -11.47 -41.49 -22.88
N GLU A 191 -11.61 -42.81 -23.07
CA GLU A 191 -10.93 -43.83 -22.24
C GLU A 191 -9.40 -43.68 -22.23
N ASN A 192 -8.81 -43.17 -23.30
CA ASN A 192 -7.36 -42.97 -23.43
C ASN A 192 -6.86 -41.61 -22.92
N PHE A 193 -7.76 -40.73 -22.44
CA PHE A 193 -7.43 -39.38 -22.05
C PHE A 193 -6.24 -39.30 -21.07
N VAL A 194 -6.21 -40.17 -20.05
CA VAL A 194 -5.13 -40.19 -19.04
C VAL A 194 -3.79 -40.53 -19.65
N ASN A 195 -3.77 -41.41 -20.70
CA ASN A 195 -2.55 -41.79 -21.40
C ASN A 195 -2.07 -40.72 -22.38
N GLU A 196 -2.98 -39.85 -22.83
CA GLU A 196 -2.70 -38.73 -23.74
C GLU A 196 -2.14 -37.51 -22.96
N ILE A 197 -2.30 -37.48 -21.65
CA ILE A 197 -1.72 -36.44 -20.82
C ILE A 197 -0.21 -36.60 -20.75
N ALA A 198 0.53 -35.75 -21.46
CA ALA A 198 1.99 -35.75 -21.50
C ALA A 198 2.67 -35.32 -20.18
N VAL A 199 1.91 -34.97 -19.15
CA VAL A 199 2.39 -34.41 -17.88
C VAL A 199 1.83 -35.24 -16.72
N ALA A 200 2.67 -35.59 -15.74
CA ALA A 200 2.18 -36.29 -14.55
C ALA A 200 1.10 -35.48 -13.83
N VAL A 201 0.02 -36.15 -13.38
CA VAL A 201 -1.11 -35.51 -12.68
C VAL A 201 -0.66 -34.69 -11.47
N TYR A 202 0.35 -35.19 -10.75
CA TYR A 202 0.96 -34.47 -9.62
C TYR A 202 1.57 -33.12 -10.05
N ASP A 203 2.30 -33.10 -11.16
CA ASP A 203 2.91 -31.86 -11.68
C ASP A 203 1.86 -30.88 -12.20
N LEU A 204 0.78 -31.42 -12.79
CA LEU A 204 -0.35 -30.62 -13.24
C LEU A 204 -1.06 -29.93 -12.07
N LYS A 205 -1.32 -30.68 -10.98
CA LYS A 205 -1.86 -30.13 -9.73
C LYS A 205 -0.97 -29.01 -9.19
N LYS A 206 0.36 -29.26 -9.10
CA LYS A 206 1.32 -28.26 -8.63
C LYS A 206 1.33 -26.99 -9.49
N LYS A 207 1.23 -27.16 -10.81
CA LYS A 207 1.12 -26.02 -11.74
C LYS A 207 -0.15 -25.23 -11.50
N LEU A 208 -1.31 -25.88 -11.29
CA LEU A 208 -2.59 -25.21 -10.99
C LEU A 208 -2.52 -24.44 -9.68
N MET A 209 -1.99 -25.03 -8.61
CA MET A 209 -1.80 -24.35 -7.33
C MET A 209 -0.87 -23.12 -7.49
N ASN A 210 0.20 -23.24 -8.26
CA ASN A 210 1.08 -22.10 -8.56
C ASN A 210 0.36 -21.00 -9.37
N VAL A 211 -0.54 -21.37 -10.28
CA VAL A 211 -1.37 -20.40 -11.02
C VAL A 211 -2.31 -19.69 -10.07
N ALA A 212 -3.00 -20.41 -9.17
CA ALA A 212 -3.85 -19.82 -8.15
C ALA A 212 -3.06 -18.84 -7.28
N ASP A 213 -1.87 -19.23 -6.81
CA ASP A 213 -1.00 -18.38 -6.02
C ASP A 213 -0.63 -17.08 -6.75
N ARG A 214 -0.24 -17.17 -8.01
CA ARG A 214 0.10 -16.00 -8.83
C ARG A 214 -1.10 -15.08 -9.09
N LEU A 215 -2.30 -15.63 -9.24
CA LEU A 215 -3.52 -14.85 -9.39
C LEU A 215 -3.86 -14.13 -8.07
N GLN A 216 -3.74 -14.84 -6.96
CA GLN A 216 -3.97 -14.26 -5.62
C GLN A 216 -2.90 -13.21 -5.27
N ASP A 217 -1.62 -13.43 -5.61
CA ASP A 217 -0.55 -12.44 -5.44
C ASP A 217 -0.82 -11.14 -6.21
N LYS A 218 -1.62 -11.22 -7.29
CA LYS A 218 -2.14 -10.06 -8.02
C LYS A 218 -3.51 -9.61 -7.53
N SER A 219 -3.94 -10.10 -6.37
CA SER A 219 -5.25 -9.81 -5.78
C SER A 219 -6.43 -10.06 -6.72
N VAL A 220 -6.31 -11.05 -7.63
CA VAL A 220 -7.40 -11.46 -8.52
C VAL A 220 -8.43 -12.26 -7.73
N ASP A 221 -9.69 -11.86 -7.85
CA ASP A 221 -10.80 -12.60 -7.28
C ASP A 221 -11.13 -13.82 -8.14
N LEU A 222 -10.71 -15.01 -7.67
CA LEU A 222 -10.85 -16.26 -8.41
C LEU A 222 -12.33 -16.62 -8.66
N ALA A 223 -13.25 -16.23 -7.78
CA ALA A 223 -14.67 -16.48 -7.95
C ALA A 223 -15.31 -15.62 -9.08
N GLN A 224 -14.64 -14.57 -9.51
CA GLN A 224 -15.13 -13.69 -10.59
C GLN A 224 -14.51 -14.01 -11.96
N ILE A 225 -13.55 -14.94 -12.04
CA ILE A 225 -12.94 -15.33 -13.31
C ILE A 225 -13.96 -16.03 -14.19
N ARG A 226 -14.12 -15.56 -15.41
CA ARG A 226 -14.98 -16.18 -16.43
C ARG A 226 -14.12 -16.92 -17.46
N LYS A 227 -14.64 -18.02 -18.01
CA LYS A 227 -13.96 -18.80 -19.06
C LYS A 227 -13.54 -17.94 -20.25
N SER A 228 -14.35 -16.94 -20.63
CA SER A 228 -14.07 -15.99 -21.72
C SER A 228 -12.84 -15.12 -21.48
N GLU A 229 -12.37 -15.00 -20.23
CA GLU A 229 -11.23 -14.16 -19.85
C GLU A 229 -9.90 -14.95 -19.82
N LEU A 230 -9.97 -16.29 -19.94
CA LEU A 230 -8.79 -17.16 -19.86
C LEU A 230 -7.95 -17.18 -21.14
N GLY A 231 -8.41 -16.52 -22.21
CA GLY A 231 -7.73 -16.52 -23.50
C GLY A 231 -7.87 -17.86 -24.26
N VAL A 232 -7.24 -17.93 -25.43
CA VAL A 232 -7.25 -19.13 -26.25
C VAL A 232 -5.97 -19.93 -25.95
N PRO A 233 -6.07 -21.26 -25.69
CA PRO A 233 -4.90 -22.11 -25.53
C PRO A 233 -4.02 -22.05 -26.78
N THR A 234 -2.70 -21.92 -26.59
CA THR A 234 -1.73 -21.99 -27.67
C THR A 234 -1.24 -23.42 -27.84
N GLU A 235 -0.54 -23.74 -28.94
CA GLU A 235 0.05 -25.06 -29.17
C GLU A 235 1.01 -25.54 -28.04
N GLN A 236 1.54 -24.59 -27.26
CA GLN A 236 2.42 -24.88 -26.12
C GLN A 236 1.65 -25.10 -24.81
N THR A 237 0.34 -24.91 -24.78
CA THR A 237 -0.50 -25.14 -23.60
C THR A 237 -1.20 -26.49 -23.70
N VAL A 238 -1.46 -27.07 -22.52
CA VAL A 238 -2.29 -28.27 -22.43
C VAL A 238 -3.68 -27.92 -22.98
N PRO A 239 -4.23 -28.64 -23.98
CA PRO A 239 -5.49 -28.27 -24.66
C PRO A 239 -6.68 -28.05 -23.72
N PHE A 240 -6.73 -28.76 -22.59
CA PHE A 240 -7.77 -28.70 -21.56
C PHE A 240 -7.44 -27.78 -20.37
N PHE A 241 -6.46 -26.88 -20.53
CA PHE A 241 -6.00 -26.04 -19.41
C PHE A 241 -7.10 -25.11 -18.88
N ASN A 242 -7.92 -24.54 -19.76
CA ASN A 242 -9.03 -23.68 -19.36
C ASN A 242 -10.11 -24.47 -18.59
N ASP A 243 -10.35 -25.73 -18.97
CA ASP A 243 -11.27 -26.62 -18.27
C ASP A 243 -10.74 -27.00 -16.89
N LEU A 244 -9.43 -27.18 -16.73
CA LEU A 244 -8.79 -27.37 -15.43
C LEU A 244 -8.94 -26.15 -14.51
N ILE A 245 -8.82 -24.93 -15.05
CA ILE A 245 -9.07 -23.73 -14.25
C ILE A 245 -10.52 -23.71 -13.78
N GLU A 246 -11.46 -23.93 -14.68
CA GLU A 246 -12.91 -23.85 -14.39
C GLU A 246 -13.39 -24.98 -13.47
N GLN A 247 -12.97 -26.23 -13.74
CA GLN A 247 -13.51 -27.42 -13.06
C GLN A 247 -12.64 -27.87 -11.87
N VAL A 248 -11.39 -27.44 -11.77
CA VAL A 248 -10.49 -27.83 -10.67
C VAL A 248 -10.06 -26.63 -9.84
N LEU A 249 -9.40 -25.64 -10.44
CA LEU A 249 -8.79 -24.53 -9.68
C LEU A 249 -9.84 -23.70 -8.95
N ILE A 250 -10.82 -23.16 -9.68
CA ILE A 250 -11.85 -22.27 -9.09
C ILE A 250 -12.65 -22.96 -7.98
N PRO A 251 -13.23 -24.17 -8.19
CA PRO A 251 -13.97 -24.84 -7.14
C PRO A 251 -13.08 -25.29 -5.97
N ALA A 252 -11.83 -25.70 -6.23
CA ALA A 252 -10.90 -26.05 -5.16
C ALA A 252 -10.57 -24.86 -4.25
N GLU A 253 -10.24 -23.71 -4.80
CA GLU A 253 -9.96 -22.51 -4.02
C GLU A 253 -11.22 -21.99 -3.31
N THR A 254 -12.38 -22.11 -3.94
CA THR A 254 -13.67 -21.75 -3.32
C THR A 254 -13.98 -22.63 -2.10
N GLU A 255 -13.79 -23.96 -2.23
CA GLU A 255 -13.98 -24.88 -1.10
C GLU A 255 -12.94 -24.65 0.00
N TYR A 256 -11.69 -24.38 -0.38
CA TYR A 256 -10.62 -24.07 0.56
C TYR A 256 -10.92 -22.80 1.37
N ALA A 257 -11.29 -21.71 0.70
CA ALA A 257 -11.71 -20.49 1.37
C ALA A 257 -12.90 -20.70 2.30
N ALA A 258 -13.94 -21.43 1.84
CA ALA A 258 -15.10 -21.76 2.66
C ALA A 258 -14.73 -22.60 3.90
N MET A 259 -13.78 -23.53 3.77
CA MET A 259 -13.25 -24.31 4.90
C MET A 259 -12.57 -23.43 5.94
N LEU A 260 -11.72 -22.48 5.49
CA LEU A 260 -11.05 -21.53 6.39
C LEU A 260 -12.08 -20.63 7.09
N HIS A 261 -13.03 -20.08 6.34
CA HIS A 261 -14.09 -19.21 6.90
C HIS A 261 -14.93 -19.94 7.95
N LYS A 262 -15.27 -21.21 7.70
CA LYS A 262 -16.01 -22.04 8.69
C LYS A 262 -15.23 -22.22 9.99
N ALA A 263 -13.89 -22.19 9.92
CA ALA A 263 -13.00 -22.23 11.08
C ALA A 263 -12.69 -20.83 11.66
N ASN A 264 -13.44 -19.80 11.26
CA ASN A 264 -13.19 -18.40 11.59
C ASN A 264 -11.76 -17.97 11.20
N GLY A 265 -11.33 -18.35 10.00
CA GLY A 265 -10.02 -18.05 9.45
C GLY A 265 -10.09 -17.51 8.02
N MET A 266 -9.00 -16.91 7.57
CA MET A 266 -8.84 -16.36 6.22
C MET A 266 -7.38 -16.50 5.79
N ASP A 267 -7.12 -16.75 4.51
CA ASP A 267 -5.77 -16.69 3.96
C ASP A 267 -5.29 -15.23 3.83
N LEU A 268 -4.00 -15.01 4.04
CA LEU A 268 -3.42 -13.65 3.93
C LEU A 268 -3.66 -13.03 2.54
N LYS A 269 -3.54 -13.83 1.48
CA LYS A 269 -3.72 -13.37 0.10
C LYS A 269 -5.18 -12.99 -0.21
N GLU A 270 -6.12 -13.56 0.51
CA GLU A 270 -7.55 -13.26 0.37
C GLU A 270 -7.93 -11.89 0.97
N CYS A 271 -7.16 -11.36 1.92
CA CYS A 271 -7.53 -10.16 2.69
C CYS A 271 -7.83 -8.94 1.80
N ILE A 272 -7.01 -8.67 0.79
CA ILE A 272 -7.21 -7.51 -0.11
C ILE A 272 -8.43 -7.73 -1.01
N VAL A 273 -8.63 -8.95 -1.51
CA VAL A 273 -9.78 -9.32 -2.32
C VAL A 273 -11.07 -9.17 -1.50
N MET A 274 -11.08 -9.68 -0.27
CA MET A 274 -12.21 -9.55 0.64
C MET A 274 -12.49 -8.08 0.98
N LEU A 275 -11.46 -7.29 1.30
CA LEU A 275 -11.64 -5.86 1.57
C LEU A 275 -12.25 -5.15 0.35
N ASN A 276 -11.80 -5.44 -0.86
CA ASN A 276 -12.37 -4.88 -2.08
C ASN A 276 -13.87 -5.23 -2.22
N ARG A 277 -14.25 -6.49 -1.98
CA ARG A 277 -15.67 -6.91 -2.00
C ARG A 277 -16.50 -6.17 -0.96
N VAL A 278 -16.00 -6.06 0.26
CA VAL A 278 -16.67 -5.34 1.34
C VAL A 278 -16.85 -3.87 0.98
N LEU A 279 -15.79 -3.19 0.50
CA LEU A 279 -15.84 -1.79 0.10
C LEU A 279 -16.80 -1.54 -1.08
N GLU A 280 -16.98 -2.51 -1.97
CA GLU A 280 -17.94 -2.45 -3.08
C GLU A 280 -19.39 -2.51 -2.61
N GLN A 281 -19.66 -3.28 -1.57
CA GLN A 281 -20.99 -3.44 -0.98
C GLN A 281 -21.38 -2.30 -0.03
N LEU A 282 -20.40 -1.51 0.43
CA LEU A 282 -20.66 -0.39 1.33
C LEU A 282 -21.43 0.72 0.62
N THR A 283 -22.61 1.04 1.15
CA THR A 283 -23.45 2.14 0.67
C THR A 283 -23.14 3.49 1.29
N GLY A 284 -22.09 3.58 2.10
CA GLY A 284 -21.73 4.80 2.80
C GLY A 284 -20.33 4.74 3.41
N ARG A 285 -20.05 5.69 4.29
CA ARG A 285 -18.75 5.81 4.95
C ARG A 285 -18.60 4.87 6.14
N ILE A 286 -17.39 4.43 6.37
CA ILE A 286 -17.02 3.60 7.52
C ILE A 286 -17.03 4.50 8.78
N ARG A 287 -18.07 4.37 9.60
CA ARG A 287 -18.31 5.28 10.73
C ARG A 287 -17.32 5.15 11.88
N PHE A 288 -16.65 4.00 12.03
CA PHE A 288 -15.67 3.80 13.09
C PHE A 288 -14.29 4.37 12.76
N LEU A 289 -14.02 4.69 11.47
CA LEU A 289 -12.75 5.31 11.09
C LEU A 289 -12.78 6.81 11.37
N LYS A 290 -11.72 7.27 12.01
CA LYS A 290 -11.45 8.69 12.24
C LYS A 290 -10.24 9.18 11.45
N THR A 291 -9.68 8.33 10.60
CA THR A 291 -8.47 8.60 9.82
C THR A 291 -8.66 9.83 8.94
N ARG A 292 -7.83 10.83 9.15
CA ARG A 292 -7.79 12.08 8.38
C ARG A 292 -6.73 12.05 7.30
N TYR A 293 -5.65 11.30 7.52
CA TYR A 293 -4.57 11.16 6.55
C TYR A 293 -4.14 9.70 6.42
N LEU A 294 -4.12 9.22 5.17
CA LEU A 294 -3.58 7.90 4.82
C LEU A 294 -2.29 8.08 4.04
N PHE A 295 -1.19 7.66 4.64
CA PHE A 295 0.13 7.66 4.03
C PHE A 295 0.39 6.31 3.36
N VAL A 296 0.90 6.34 2.12
CA VAL A 296 1.25 5.12 1.38
C VAL A 296 2.68 5.25 0.87
N ASP A 297 3.56 4.38 1.35
CA ASP A 297 4.96 4.32 0.92
C ASP A 297 5.16 3.30 -0.21
N GLU A 298 6.21 3.48 -1.01
CA GLU A 298 6.61 2.62 -2.14
C GLU A 298 5.44 2.33 -3.10
N PHE A 299 4.65 3.36 -3.41
CA PHE A 299 3.42 3.20 -4.21
C PHE A 299 3.66 2.63 -5.61
N GLN A 300 4.88 2.76 -6.18
CA GLN A 300 5.25 2.16 -7.46
C GLN A 300 5.15 0.63 -7.48
N ASP A 301 5.15 -0.01 -6.31
CA ASP A 301 5.09 -1.47 -6.17
C ASP A 301 3.65 -2.00 -6.04
N THR A 302 2.65 -1.10 -6.04
CA THR A 302 1.23 -1.47 -5.95
C THR A 302 0.72 -2.09 -7.25
N ASP A 303 -0.15 -3.09 -7.12
CA ASP A 303 -0.88 -3.68 -8.24
C ASP A 303 -2.22 -2.95 -8.50
N ASP A 304 -2.85 -3.25 -9.65
CA ASP A 304 -4.11 -2.62 -10.07
C ASP A 304 -5.25 -2.81 -9.02
N LYS A 305 -5.28 -3.94 -8.33
CA LYS A 305 -6.30 -4.22 -7.30
C LYS A 305 -6.05 -3.45 -6.02
N GLN A 306 -4.80 -3.31 -5.62
CA GLN A 306 -4.42 -2.47 -4.49
C GLN A 306 -4.77 -1.00 -4.78
N ILE A 307 -4.53 -0.51 -6.01
CA ILE A 307 -4.94 0.84 -6.43
C ILE A 307 -6.45 0.99 -6.32
N GLN A 308 -7.23 0.04 -6.83
CA GLN A 308 -8.68 0.03 -6.70
C GLN A 308 -9.13 0.01 -5.23
N THR A 309 -8.41 -0.75 -4.38
CA THR A 309 -8.67 -0.80 -2.93
C THR A 309 -8.48 0.60 -2.31
N PHE A 310 -7.38 1.28 -2.63
CA PHE A 310 -7.15 2.64 -2.13
C PHE A 310 -8.21 3.63 -2.61
N GLN A 311 -8.62 3.58 -3.89
CA GLN A 311 -9.67 4.43 -4.44
C GLN A 311 -11.03 4.20 -3.75
N ARG A 312 -11.41 2.93 -3.55
CA ARG A 312 -12.65 2.57 -2.84
C ARG A 312 -12.57 2.97 -1.37
N LEU A 313 -11.41 2.74 -0.75
CA LEU A 313 -11.16 3.10 0.64
C LEU A 313 -11.29 4.62 0.84
N GLN A 314 -10.75 5.45 -0.05
CA GLN A 314 -10.90 6.91 0.03
C GLN A 314 -12.37 7.34 0.03
N LYS A 315 -13.21 6.68 -0.80
CA LYS A 315 -14.65 6.95 -0.84
C LYS A 315 -15.37 6.52 0.44
N ALA A 316 -14.90 5.44 1.05
CA ALA A 316 -15.48 4.87 2.28
C ALA A 316 -14.97 5.54 3.57
N MET A 317 -13.85 6.26 3.51
CA MET A 317 -13.26 6.97 4.65
C MET A 317 -14.03 8.25 5.02
N PRO A 318 -13.74 8.87 6.19
CA PRO A 318 -14.27 10.18 6.55
C PRO A 318 -14.04 11.22 5.43
N GLU A 319 -14.93 12.22 5.36
CA GLU A 319 -14.95 13.22 4.28
C GLU A 319 -13.65 14.02 4.14
N LYS A 320 -12.96 14.21 5.27
CA LYS A 320 -11.70 14.96 5.31
C LYS A 320 -10.46 14.10 5.08
N CYS A 321 -10.58 12.78 4.79
CA CYS A 321 -9.43 11.91 4.62
C CYS A 321 -8.66 12.27 3.34
N ARG A 322 -7.39 12.60 3.49
CA ARG A 322 -6.44 12.91 2.41
C ARG A 322 -5.39 11.83 2.28
N PHE A 323 -4.97 11.60 1.07
CA PHE A 323 -3.88 10.68 0.77
C PHE A 323 -2.56 11.43 0.65
N PHE A 324 -1.54 10.82 1.23
CA PHE A 324 -0.14 11.21 1.05
C PHE A 324 0.62 10.00 0.50
N VAL A 325 0.95 10.05 -0.77
CA VAL A 325 1.48 8.90 -1.52
C VAL A 325 2.91 9.20 -1.93
N VAL A 326 3.83 8.29 -1.64
CA VAL A 326 5.25 8.43 -1.98
C VAL A 326 5.70 7.25 -2.81
N GLY A 327 6.47 7.50 -3.86
CA GLY A 327 7.03 6.42 -4.68
C GLY A 327 8.08 6.89 -5.67
N ASP A 328 8.80 5.92 -6.24
CA ASP A 328 9.83 6.14 -7.25
C ASP A 328 9.42 5.49 -8.57
N LEU A 329 9.02 6.31 -9.55
CA LEU A 329 8.60 5.83 -10.87
C LEU A 329 9.70 5.03 -11.59
N LYS A 330 10.97 5.33 -11.32
CA LYS A 330 12.12 4.66 -11.95
C LYS A 330 12.41 3.28 -11.34
N GLN A 331 12.02 3.05 -10.08
CA GLN A 331 12.27 1.81 -9.34
C GLN A 331 11.17 0.76 -9.47
N SER A 332 10.22 0.88 -10.36
CA SER A 332 9.17 -0.13 -10.59
C SER A 332 9.76 -1.44 -11.14
N ILE A 333 10.63 -2.09 -10.36
CA ILE A 333 11.26 -3.38 -10.70
C ILE A 333 10.28 -4.56 -10.62
N TYR A 334 9.16 -4.38 -9.92
CA TYR A 334 8.11 -5.39 -9.76
C TYR A 334 7.04 -5.36 -10.85
N ARG A 335 7.34 -4.80 -12.04
CA ARG A 335 6.44 -4.83 -13.21
C ARG A 335 5.92 -6.23 -13.54
N PHE A 336 6.72 -7.27 -13.30
CA PHE A 336 6.29 -8.66 -13.48
C PHE A 336 5.19 -9.10 -12.52
N ARG A 337 4.95 -8.36 -11.40
CA ARG A 337 3.81 -8.56 -10.48
C ARG A 337 2.55 -7.80 -10.90
N GLY A 338 2.58 -7.08 -12.03
CA GLY A 338 1.45 -6.33 -12.55
C GLY A 338 1.51 -4.83 -12.28
N ALA A 339 2.55 -4.32 -11.60
CA ALA A 339 2.74 -2.88 -11.43
C ALA A 339 2.91 -2.17 -12.79
N LYS A 340 2.18 -1.07 -12.99
CA LYS A 340 2.21 -0.27 -14.21
C LYS A 340 2.83 1.09 -13.93
N LEU A 341 3.53 1.66 -14.91
CA LEU A 341 4.01 3.05 -14.87
C LEU A 341 2.89 4.06 -14.62
N SER A 342 1.65 3.66 -14.95
CA SER A 342 0.44 4.47 -14.77
C SER A 342 -0.23 4.34 -13.40
N ALA A 343 0.38 3.68 -12.39
CA ALA A 343 -0.24 3.50 -11.07
C ALA A 343 -0.67 4.84 -10.45
N PHE A 344 0.19 5.85 -10.51
CA PHE A 344 -0.12 7.19 -10.03
C PHE A 344 -1.22 7.87 -10.85
N GLU A 345 -1.23 7.70 -12.17
CA GLU A 345 -2.27 8.27 -13.04
C GLU A 345 -3.61 7.60 -12.78
N GLN A 346 -3.62 6.28 -12.61
CA GLN A 346 -4.84 5.56 -12.24
C GLN A 346 -5.39 6.04 -10.89
N LEU A 347 -4.52 6.23 -9.88
CA LEU A 347 -4.95 6.73 -8.58
C LEU A 347 -5.55 8.13 -8.70
N LYS A 348 -4.92 9.03 -9.47
CA LYS A 348 -5.39 10.40 -9.67
C LYS A 348 -6.72 10.48 -10.42
N ALA A 349 -6.91 9.66 -11.46
CA ALA A 349 -8.07 9.73 -12.34
C ALA A 349 -9.43 9.54 -11.65
N ASN A 350 -9.46 8.78 -10.54
CA ASN A 350 -10.69 8.49 -9.80
C ASN A 350 -10.70 9.08 -8.38
N SER A 351 -9.82 10.03 -8.11
CA SER A 351 -9.70 10.67 -6.81
C SER A 351 -10.85 11.64 -6.54
N MET A 352 -11.26 11.74 -5.28
CA MET A 352 -12.28 12.68 -4.81
C MET A 352 -11.73 14.10 -4.59
N PHE A 353 -10.40 14.26 -4.55
CA PHE A 353 -9.73 15.51 -4.20
C PHE A 353 -8.62 15.81 -5.20
N ASP A 354 -8.30 17.08 -5.35
CA ASP A 354 -7.17 17.54 -6.13
C ASP A 354 -5.85 17.00 -5.56
N TRP A 355 -4.84 16.95 -6.44
CA TRP A 355 -3.51 16.49 -6.09
C TRP A 355 -2.50 17.63 -6.11
N CYS A 356 -1.71 17.72 -5.06
CA CYS A 356 -0.43 18.45 -5.03
C CYS A 356 0.67 17.47 -5.39
N ILE A 357 1.49 17.80 -6.38
CA ILE A 357 2.59 16.94 -6.84
C ILE A 357 3.90 17.59 -6.43
N GLU A 358 4.73 16.86 -5.68
CA GLU A 358 6.02 17.29 -5.20
C GLU A 358 7.11 16.32 -5.65
N HIS A 359 8.35 16.82 -5.77
CA HIS A 359 9.47 16.03 -6.26
C HIS A 359 10.64 16.09 -5.28
N LEU A 360 11.25 14.94 -4.97
CA LEU A 360 12.48 14.81 -4.21
C LEU A 360 13.59 14.28 -5.12
N THR A 361 14.54 15.11 -5.47
CA THR A 361 15.61 14.76 -6.43
C THR A 361 16.99 14.69 -5.79
N ILE A 362 17.18 15.25 -4.59
CA ILE A 362 18.47 15.30 -3.91
C ILE A 362 18.73 13.95 -3.22
N ASN A 363 19.78 13.25 -3.65
CA ASN A 363 20.16 11.95 -3.07
C ASN A 363 21.13 12.14 -1.89
N TYR A 364 20.76 11.58 -0.73
CA TYR A 364 21.55 11.59 0.51
C TYR A 364 22.26 10.28 0.82
N ARG A 365 21.96 9.21 0.06
CA ARG A 365 22.47 7.87 0.33
C ARG A 365 23.78 7.57 -0.36
N THR A 366 23.96 8.08 -1.58
CA THR A 366 25.04 7.70 -2.47
C THR A 366 25.99 8.88 -2.70
N ASP A 367 27.30 8.62 -2.57
CA ASP A 367 28.32 9.63 -2.89
C ASP A 367 28.18 10.12 -4.35
N GLY A 368 28.28 11.44 -4.54
CA GLY A 368 28.11 12.07 -5.84
C GLY A 368 29.09 11.59 -6.93
N ARG A 369 30.27 11.06 -6.54
CA ARG A 369 31.23 10.46 -7.48
C ARG A 369 30.71 9.13 -8.04
N LEU A 370 30.08 8.32 -7.18
CA LEU A 370 29.45 7.06 -7.60
C LEU A 370 28.23 7.32 -8.49
N LEU A 371 27.41 8.32 -8.17
CA LEU A 371 26.26 8.68 -9.00
C LEU A 371 26.69 9.05 -10.43
N ARG A 372 27.75 9.85 -10.60
CA ARG A 372 28.26 10.22 -11.94
C ARG A 372 28.77 9.04 -12.74
N LEU A 373 29.27 7.98 -12.10
CA LEU A 373 29.69 6.74 -12.77
C LEU A 373 28.52 5.93 -13.30
N TYR A 374 27.35 5.98 -12.65
CA TYR A 374 26.17 5.23 -13.03
C TYR A 374 25.17 6.02 -13.87
N GLU A 375 25.27 7.36 -13.91
CA GLU A 375 24.37 8.23 -14.65
C GLU A 375 24.19 7.85 -16.14
N PRO A 376 25.24 7.38 -16.86
CA PRO A 376 25.08 6.90 -18.24
C PRO A 376 24.35 5.56 -18.37
N LEU A 377 24.11 4.84 -17.27
CA LEU A 377 23.47 3.53 -17.24
C LEU A 377 22.01 3.60 -16.74
N LEU A 378 21.56 4.75 -16.25
CA LEU A 378 20.22 5.04 -15.73
C LEU A 378 19.42 5.89 -16.72
#